data_6f391a13acba36f0fe5d82a443476613
#
_entry.id   6f391a13acba36f0fe5d82a443476613
#
_cell.length_a   1.000
_cell.length_b   1.000
_cell.length_c   1.000
_cell.angle_alpha   90.00
_cell.angle_beta   90.00
_cell.angle_gamma   90.00
#
_symmetry.space_group_name_H-M   'P 1'
#
loop_
_entity.id
_entity.type
_entity.pdbx_description
1 polymer ?
#
loop_
_entity_poly.entity_id
_entity_poly.type
_entity_poly.pdbx_seq_one_letter_code
_entity_poly.pdbx_strand_id
1 'polypeptide(L)'
;MAKAHIFISYAHEDKEWVLEGPGNIHLIPRIRRHTSPDAEIWFDEGLVIGEKWDEEIHNHIIQSHIAILLISESFVSSDYIVNKELIWIKEQVEKNDMKIVPLLIGNITEKSKRIIDWIYQRQIHPSETQPLCNYLNDKAQWDHMITSILNIIDAKIDQVLETLLLNENTRQAGYSIKSTVTPDSKTVTGNIENRDTKITDKTTAAHPTGVN
;
A
#
# COMPACT_ATOMS: atom_id res chain seq x y z
N MET A 1 -8.33 -1.47 18.00
CA MET A 1 -6.91 -1.18 17.79
C MET A 1 -6.67 -1.11 16.30
N ALA A 2 -5.87 -0.16 15.84
CA ALA A 2 -5.47 -0.10 14.44
C ALA A 2 -4.66 -1.36 14.07
N LYS A 3 -4.83 -1.86 12.83
CA LYS A 3 -4.07 -2.99 12.31
C LYS A 3 -3.29 -2.57 11.07
N ALA A 4 -2.13 -3.18 10.87
CA ALA A 4 -1.42 -3.08 9.61
C ALA A 4 -2.13 -3.92 8.53
N HIS A 5 -2.30 -3.38 7.34
CA HIS A 5 -2.82 -4.13 6.20
C HIS A 5 -1.65 -4.55 5.32
N ILE A 6 -1.58 -5.84 5.01
CA ILE A 6 -0.50 -6.47 4.24
C ILE A 6 -1.09 -7.06 2.96
N PHE A 7 -0.58 -6.62 1.82
CA PHE A 7 -0.86 -7.20 0.51
C PHE A 7 0.24 -8.19 0.13
N ILE A 8 -0.12 -9.35 -0.40
CA ILE A 8 0.85 -10.33 -0.94
C ILE A 8 0.68 -10.44 -2.44
N SER A 9 1.72 -10.09 -3.18
CA SER A 9 1.81 -10.28 -4.62
C SER A 9 2.62 -11.54 -4.92
N TYR A 10 2.05 -12.45 -5.72
CA TYR A 10 2.67 -13.71 -6.11
C TYR A 10 2.14 -14.19 -7.47
N ALA A 11 2.92 -15.00 -8.18
CA ALA A 11 2.43 -15.67 -9.39
C ALA A 11 1.58 -16.89 -9.03
N HIS A 12 0.53 -17.17 -9.78
CA HIS A 12 -0.35 -18.32 -9.52
C HIS A 12 0.38 -19.66 -9.57
N GLU A 13 1.47 -19.75 -10.31
CA GLU A 13 2.37 -20.92 -10.35
C GLU A 13 3.05 -21.17 -9.00
N ASP A 14 3.20 -20.12 -8.18
CA ASP A 14 3.87 -20.16 -6.88
C ASP A 14 2.88 -20.34 -5.71
N LYS A 15 1.64 -20.73 -5.99
CA LYS A 15 0.58 -20.88 -4.97
C LYS A 15 0.92 -21.77 -3.79
N GLU A 16 1.84 -22.70 -3.94
CA GLU A 16 2.33 -23.57 -2.86
C GLU A 16 3.00 -22.82 -1.70
N TRP A 17 3.49 -21.59 -1.96
CA TRP A 17 4.06 -20.71 -0.94
C TRP A 17 2.99 -19.98 -0.13
N VAL A 18 1.81 -19.84 -0.70
CA VAL A 18 0.72 -19.01 -0.17
C VAL A 18 -0.35 -19.86 0.51
N LEU A 19 -0.77 -20.95 -0.13
CA LEU A 19 -1.86 -21.78 0.32
C LEU A 19 -1.38 -22.89 1.29
N GLU A 20 -2.29 -23.37 2.12
CA GLU A 20 -2.08 -24.61 2.88
C GLU A 20 -2.25 -25.81 1.94
N GLY A 21 -1.24 -26.66 1.88
CA GLY A 21 -1.20 -27.80 0.99
C GLY A 21 -0.34 -28.96 1.55
N PRO A 22 -0.29 -30.10 0.85
CA PRO A 22 0.46 -31.28 1.30
C PRO A 22 1.98 -31.10 1.32
N GLY A 23 2.52 -30.00 0.79
CA GLY A 23 3.93 -29.62 0.92
C GLY A 23 4.18 -28.79 2.18
N ASN A 24 5.37 -28.87 2.75
CA ASN A 24 5.69 -28.23 4.04
C ASN A 24 6.15 -26.77 3.92
N ILE A 25 5.86 -26.08 2.81
CA ILE A 25 6.35 -24.71 2.62
C ILE A 25 5.62 -23.75 3.57
N HIS A 26 4.32 -23.65 3.48
CA HIS A 26 3.43 -22.90 4.38
C HIS A 26 3.98 -21.52 4.81
N LEU A 27 4.64 -20.79 3.91
CA LEU A 27 5.27 -19.50 4.24
C LEU A 27 4.21 -18.50 4.71
N ILE A 28 3.20 -18.23 3.89
CA ILE A 28 2.18 -17.23 4.22
C ILE A 28 1.26 -17.66 5.37
N PRO A 29 0.84 -18.93 5.49
CA PRO A 29 0.15 -19.39 6.70
C PRO A 29 0.96 -19.20 7.99
N ARG A 30 2.30 -19.34 7.96
CA ARG A 30 3.16 -19.05 9.11
C ARG A 30 3.19 -17.56 9.43
N ILE A 31 3.38 -16.71 8.42
CA ILE A 31 3.35 -15.25 8.59
C ILE A 31 2.01 -14.83 9.16
N ARG A 32 0.90 -15.28 8.59
CA ARG A 32 -0.46 -14.94 9.05
C ARG A 32 -0.69 -15.30 10.52
N ARG A 33 -0.28 -16.49 10.96
CA ARG A 33 -0.42 -16.90 12.37
C ARG A 33 0.44 -16.06 13.31
N HIS A 34 1.63 -15.69 12.88
CA HIS A 34 2.57 -14.90 13.67
C HIS A 34 2.09 -13.46 13.84
N THR A 35 1.60 -12.84 12.79
CA THR A 35 1.21 -11.42 12.75
C THR A 35 -0.26 -11.16 13.09
N SER A 36 -1.06 -12.22 13.31
CA SER A 36 -2.53 -12.17 13.41
C SER A 36 -3.11 -11.13 14.37
N PRO A 37 -2.52 -10.80 15.54
CA PRO A 37 -3.11 -9.76 16.39
C PRO A 37 -3.00 -8.36 15.76
N ASP A 38 -1.89 -8.09 15.09
CA ASP A 38 -1.44 -6.75 14.71
C ASP A 38 -1.59 -6.43 13.23
N ALA A 39 -1.83 -7.46 12.40
CA ALA A 39 -1.97 -7.30 10.96
C ALA A 39 -3.10 -8.13 10.35
N GLU A 40 -3.62 -7.63 9.23
CA GLU A 40 -4.52 -8.34 8.31
C GLU A 40 -3.82 -8.57 6.99
N ILE A 41 -3.83 -9.82 6.51
CA ILE A 41 -3.17 -10.22 5.27
C ILE A 41 -4.21 -10.49 4.20
N TRP A 42 -4.04 -9.86 3.05
CA TRP A 42 -4.81 -10.12 1.85
C TRP A 42 -3.91 -10.60 0.70
N PHE A 43 -4.39 -11.56 -0.06
CA PHE A 43 -3.83 -12.03 -1.33
C PHE A 43 -4.96 -12.60 -2.19
N ASP A 44 -4.75 -12.64 -3.49
CA ASP A 44 -5.71 -13.23 -4.41
C ASP A 44 -5.76 -14.76 -4.24
N GLU A 45 -6.84 -15.27 -3.67
CA GLU A 45 -7.08 -16.73 -3.49
C GLU A 45 -7.63 -17.41 -4.75
N GLY A 46 -7.58 -16.76 -5.91
CA GLY A 46 -8.08 -17.29 -7.19
C GLY A 46 -9.41 -16.69 -7.60
N LEU A 47 -9.57 -15.40 -7.42
CA LEU A 47 -10.68 -14.62 -7.98
C LEU A 47 -10.80 -14.89 -9.50
N VAL A 48 -12.03 -15.04 -9.98
CA VAL A 48 -12.27 -15.24 -11.41
C VAL A 48 -11.92 -13.98 -12.17
N ILE A 49 -11.00 -14.10 -13.13
CA ILE A 49 -10.54 -12.99 -13.98
C ILE A 49 -11.73 -12.25 -14.59
N GLY A 50 -11.84 -10.93 -14.34
CA GLY A 50 -12.88 -10.05 -14.85
C GLY A 50 -12.60 -8.59 -14.48
N GLU A 51 -13.38 -7.64 -15.02
CA GLU A 51 -13.18 -6.20 -14.74
C GLU A 51 -13.20 -5.84 -13.25
N LYS A 52 -14.03 -6.53 -12.47
CA LYS A 52 -14.09 -6.34 -11.01
C LYS A 52 -12.84 -6.82 -10.27
N TRP A 53 -12.11 -7.75 -10.84
CA TRP A 53 -10.88 -8.30 -10.26
C TRP A 53 -9.75 -7.26 -10.21
N ASP A 54 -9.55 -6.51 -11.29
CA ASP A 54 -8.57 -5.42 -11.35
C ASP A 54 -8.86 -4.34 -10.29
N GLU A 55 -10.13 -3.94 -10.15
CA GLU A 55 -10.52 -2.94 -9.17
C GLU A 55 -10.32 -3.44 -7.73
N GLU A 56 -10.61 -4.69 -7.47
CA GLU A 56 -10.46 -5.29 -6.15
C GLU A 56 -8.99 -5.37 -5.73
N ILE A 57 -8.11 -5.89 -6.59
CA ILE A 57 -6.67 -5.92 -6.34
C ILE A 57 -6.12 -4.51 -6.15
N HIS A 58 -6.46 -3.58 -7.03
CA HIS A 58 -6.03 -2.20 -6.92
C HIS A 58 -6.46 -1.57 -5.59
N ASN A 59 -7.71 -1.77 -5.18
CA ASN A 59 -8.22 -1.27 -3.91
C ASN A 59 -7.47 -1.86 -2.70
N HIS A 60 -7.15 -3.16 -2.72
CA HIS A 60 -6.36 -3.77 -1.66
C HIS A 60 -4.93 -3.24 -1.64
N ILE A 61 -4.30 -2.99 -2.79
CA ILE A 61 -2.97 -2.38 -2.85
C ILE A 61 -2.99 -0.99 -2.22
N ILE A 62 -3.93 -0.10 -2.60
CA ILE A 62 -3.97 1.27 -2.05
C ILE A 62 -4.32 1.31 -0.56
N GLN A 63 -5.03 0.33 -0.04
CA GLN A 63 -5.37 0.24 1.40
C GLN A 63 -4.26 -0.42 2.22
N SER A 64 -3.27 -1.04 1.57
CA SER A 64 -2.22 -1.78 2.26
C SER A 64 -1.06 -0.87 2.66
N HIS A 65 -0.53 -1.12 3.85
CA HIS A 65 0.63 -0.44 4.42
C HIS A 65 1.94 -1.17 4.10
N ILE A 66 1.85 -2.47 3.83
CA ILE A 66 2.99 -3.33 3.52
C ILE A 66 2.64 -4.20 2.32
N ALA A 67 3.55 -4.35 1.36
CA ALA A 67 3.46 -5.35 0.31
C ALA A 67 4.58 -6.39 0.46
N ILE A 68 4.22 -7.67 0.55
CA ILE A 68 5.15 -8.80 0.48
C ILE A 68 5.15 -9.28 -0.95
N LEU A 69 6.32 -9.31 -1.59
CA LEU A 69 6.49 -9.71 -2.99
C LEU A 69 7.19 -11.07 -3.03
N LEU A 70 6.49 -12.11 -3.49
CA LEU A 70 7.07 -13.45 -3.65
C LEU A 70 7.73 -13.56 -5.02
N ILE A 71 9.02 -13.28 -5.08
CA ILE A 71 9.78 -13.13 -6.33
C ILE A 71 10.27 -14.48 -6.81
N SER A 72 9.85 -14.87 -8.02
CA SER A 72 10.29 -16.03 -8.78
C SER A 72 10.41 -15.66 -10.26
N GLU A 73 10.83 -16.58 -11.12
CA GLU A 73 10.79 -16.37 -12.57
C GLU A 73 9.35 -16.25 -13.07
N SER A 74 8.39 -17.01 -12.51
CA SER A 74 6.96 -16.91 -12.82
C SER A 74 6.41 -15.52 -12.46
N PHE A 75 6.79 -14.99 -11.28
CA PHE A 75 6.41 -13.65 -10.85
C PHE A 75 6.84 -12.58 -11.86
N VAL A 76 8.09 -12.63 -12.32
CA VAL A 76 8.63 -11.64 -13.27
C VAL A 76 8.11 -11.86 -14.71
N SER A 77 7.67 -13.08 -15.02
CA SER A 77 7.06 -13.41 -16.31
C SER A 77 5.57 -13.10 -16.40
N SER A 78 4.93 -12.77 -15.28
CA SER A 78 3.52 -12.40 -15.26
C SER A 78 3.32 -10.99 -15.79
N ASP A 79 2.70 -10.87 -16.96
CA ASP A 79 2.35 -9.56 -17.53
C ASP A 79 1.45 -8.74 -16.62
N TYR A 80 0.55 -9.39 -15.88
CA TYR A 80 -0.35 -8.71 -14.95
C TYR A 80 0.41 -8.12 -13.77
N ILE A 81 1.27 -8.90 -13.13
CA ILE A 81 2.08 -8.44 -12.00
C ILE A 81 2.97 -7.28 -12.45
N VAL A 82 3.73 -7.46 -13.52
CA VAL A 82 4.73 -6.48 -13.95
C VAL A 82 4.10 -5.19 -14.47
N ASN A 83 3.02 -5.30 -15.26
CA ASN A 83 2.44 -4.16 -15.95
C ASN A 83 1.27 -3.49 -15.19
N LYS A 84 0.81 -4.08 -14.07
CA LYS A 84 -0.25 -3.49 -13.24
C LYS A 84 0.11 -3.45 -11.76
N GLU A 85 0.21 -4.60 -11.08
CA GLU A 85 0.41 -4.62 -9.62
C GLU A 85 1.67 -3.87 -9.19
N LEU A 86 2.81 -4.17 -9.83
CA LEU A 86 4.08 -3.52 -9.49
C LEU A 86 4.09 -2.01 -9.78
N ILE A 87 3.30 -1.54 -10.76
CA ILE A 87 3.13 -0.11 -11.00
C ILE A 87 2.38 0.53 -9.84
N TRP A 88 1.24 -0.04 -9.43
CA TRP A 88 0.44 0.47 -8.33
C TRP A 88 1.20 0.42 -6.99
N ILE A 89 1.90 -0.70 -6.72
CA ILE A 89 2.74 -0.84 -5.52
C ILE A 89 3.85 0.22 -5.52
N LYS A 90 4.53 0.43 -6.66
CA LYS A 90 5.59 1.41 -6.79
C LYS A 90 5.09 2.83 -6.50
N GLU A 91 3.92 3.20 -7.02
CA GLU A 91 3.29 4.48 -6.74
C GLU A 91 3.02 4.70 -5.24
N GLN A 92 2.52 3.68 -4.52
CA GLN A 92 2.30 3.78 -3.08
C GLN A 92 3.63 3.89 -2.31
N VAL A 93 4.66 3.16 -2.75
CA VAL A 93 6.00 3.23 -2.15
C VAL A 93 6.63 4.61 -2.35
N GLU A 94 6.47 5.21 -3.52
CA GLU A 94 7.01 6.55 -3.84
C GLU A 94 6.29 7.66 -3.05
N LYS A 95 5.01 7.49 -2.74
CA LYS A 95 4.25 8.37 -1.83
C LYS A 95 4.64 8.18 -0.36
N ASN A 96 5.48 7.20 -0.05
CA ASN A 96 5.85 6.76 1.31
C ASN A 96 4.67 6.22 2.15
N ASP A 97 3.61 5.80 1.48
CA ASP A 97 2.42 5.23 2.12
C ASP A 97 2.52 3.71 2.32
N MET A 98 3.44 3.05 1.58
CA MET A 98 3.63 1.59 1.61
C MET A 98 5.10 1.22 1.79
N LYS A 99 5.34 0.18 2.59
CA LYS A 99 6.63 -0.50 2.72
C LYS A 99 6.63 -1.80 1.93
N ILE A 100 7.78 -2.22 1.39
CA ILE A 100 7.88 -3.52 0.72
C ILE A 100 8.78 -4.49 1.46
N VAL A 101 8.47 -5.78 1.33
CA VAL A 101 9.25 -6.93 1.79
C VAL A 101 9.45 -7.87 0.60
N PRO A 102 10.52 -7.68 -0.19
CA PRO A 102 10.80 -8.56 -1.31
C PRO A 102 11.37 -9.89 -0.80
N LEU A 103 10.71 -11.00 -1.10
CA LEU A 103 11.12 -12.36 -0.74
C LEU A 103 11.48 -13.11 -2.03
N LEU A 104 12.75 -13.41 -2.22
CA LEU A 104 13.21 -14.23 -3.33
C LEU A 104 12.90 -15.70 -3.02
N ILE A 105 11.83 -16.24 -3.58
CA ILE A 105 11.37 -17.62 -3.35
C ILE A 105 12.00 -18.62 -4.32
N GLY A 106 12.28 -18.19 -5.55
CA GLY A 106 12.89 -18.99 -6.60
C GLY A 106 14.05 -18.29 -7.31
N ASN A 107 14.84 -19.04 -8.08
CA ASN A 107 15.89 -18.45 -8.90
C ASN A 107 15.28 -17.59 -10.01
N ILE A 108 15.93 -16.48 -10.34
CA ILE A 108 15.56 -15.61 -11.46
C ILE A 108 16.79 -15.30 -12.33
N THR A 109 16.54 -15.03 -13.60
CA THR A 109 17.59 -14.68 -14.58
C THR A 109 18.05 -13.23 -14.42
N GLU A 110 19.25 -12.91 -14.91
CA GLU A 110 19.73 -11.51 -14.95
C GLU A 110 18.83 -10.60 -15.81
N LYS A 111 18.13 -11.17 -16.80
CA LYS A 111 17.15 -10.44 -17.59
C LYS A 111 15.94 -10.06 -16.71
N SER A 112 15.45 -11.00 -15.92
CA SER A 112 14.32 -10.82 -15.02
C SER A 112 14.63 -9.82 -13.92
N LYS A 113 15.84 -9.84 -13.36
CA LYS A 113 16.30 -8.82 -12.40
C LYS A 113 16.18 -7.40 -12.92
N ARG A 114 16.52 -7.18 -14.21
CA ARG A 114 16.42 -5.84 -14.84
C ARG A 114 14.98 -5.35 -14.96
N ILE A 115 14.00 -6.25 -15.10
CA ILE A 115 12.58 -5.87 -15.18
C ILE A 115 12.11 -5.30 -13.86
N ILE A 116 12.59 -5.84 -12.74
CA ILE A 116 12.22 -5.44 -11.39
C ILE A 116 13.38 -4.72 -10.65
N ASP A 117 14.25 -4.03 -11.39
CA ASP A 117 15.46 -3.38 -10.86
C ASP A 117 15.18 -2.47 -9.65
N TRP A 118 14.09 -1.70 -9.70
CA TRP A 118 13.70 -0.83 -8.60
C TRP A 118 13.43 -1.57 -7.27
N ILE A 119 13.07 -2.87 -7.34
CA ILE A 119 12.92 -3.74 -6.17
C ILE A 119 14.31 -4.20 -5.71
N TYR A 120 15.20 -4.51 -6.64
CA TYR A 120 16.57 -4.94 -6.35
C TYR A 120 17.44 -3.83 -5.71
N GLN A 121 17.09 -2.57 -5.90
CA GLN A 121 17.72 -1.45 -5.16
C GLN A 121 17.33 -1.44 -3.67
N ARG A 122 16.48 -2.35 -3.23
CA ARG A 122 16.04 -2.53 -1.86
C ARG A 122 16.59 -3.84 -1.30
N GLN A 123 16.46 -4.04 0.00
CA GLN A 123 16.96 -5.27 0.61
C GLN A 123 16.09 -6.47 0.24
N ILE A 124 16.63 -7.38 -0.58
CA ILE A 124 16.01 -8.67 -0.94
C ILE A 124 16.27 -9.69 0.18
N HIS A 125 15.28 -10.50 0.50
CA HIS A 125 15.37 -11.56 1.51
C HIS A 125 15.13 -12.95 0.90
N PRO A 126 15.84 -13.98 1.38
CA PRO A 126 16.93 -13.93 2.37
C PRO A 126 18.21 -13.28 1.83
N SER A 127 18.45 -13.35 0.52
CA SER A 127 19.53 -12.67 -0.18
C SER A 127 19.24 -12.64 -1.69
N GLU A 128 19.97 -11.83 -2.44
CA GLU A 128 19.83 -11.73 -3.91
C GLU A 128 20.31 -12.98 -4.66
N THR A 129 21.08 -13.86 -4.02
CA THR A 129 21.73 -15.00 -4.65
C THR A 129 21.27 -16.35 -4.11
N GLN A 130 20.55 -16.36 -2.99
CA GLN A 130 20.10 -17.60 -2.34
C GLN A 130 18.60 -17.51 -2.05
N PRO A 131 17.75 -17.95 -2.98
CA PRO A 131 16.29 -17.94 -2.81
C PRO A 131 15.85 -18.93 -1.73
N LEU A 132 14.66 -18.72 -1.19
CA LEU A 132 14.07 -19.54 -0.13
C LEU A 132 13.95 -21.02 -0.51
N CYS A 133 13.73 -21.34 -1.78
CA CYS A 133 13.65 -22.73 -2.25
C CYS A 133 14.91 -23.56 -1.94
N ASN A 134 16.08 -22.92 -1.80
CA ASN A 134 17.32 -23.61 -1.46
C ASN A 134 17.35 -24.17 -0.03
N TYR A 135 16.50 -23.67 0.86
CA TYR A 135 16.45 -24.07 2.28
C TYR A 135 15.38 -25.13 2.58
N LEU A 136 14.52 -25.48 1.61
CA LEU A 136 13.38 -26.37 1.84
C LEU A 136 13.78 -27.78 2.31
N ASN A 137 14.97 -28.26 1.91
CA ASN A 137 15.45 -29.60 2.26
C ASN A 137 16.21 -29.65 3.59
N ASP A 138 16.48 -28.50 4.23
CA ASP A 138 17.13 -28.42 5.54
C ASP A 138 16.20 -27.73 6.53
N LYS A 139 15.54 -28.51 7.36
CA LYS A 139 14.56 -27.99 8.32
C LYS A 139 15.15 -26.93 9.27
N ALA A 140 16.37 -27.08 9.70
CA ALA A 140 17.00 -26.15 10.64
C ALA A 140 17.29 -24.81 9.97
N GLN A 141 17.84 -24.84 8.76
CA GLN A 141 18.07 -23.63 7.97
C GLN A 141 16.76 -22.97 7.56
N TRP A 142 15.77 -23.75 7.19
CA TRP A 142 14.42 -23.25 6.87
C TRP A 142 13.80 -22.52 8.06
N ASP A 143 13.77 -23.14 9.23
CA ASP A 143 13.20 -22.53 10.44
C ASP A 143 13.97 -21.25 10.84
N HIS A 144 15.29 -21.21 10.67
CA HIS A 144 16.10 -20.01 10.87
C HIS A 144 15.74 -18.89 9.88
N MET A 145 15.62 -19.20 8.59
CA MET A 145 15.24 -18.23 7.55
C MET A 145 13.85 -17.67 7.79
N ILE A 146 12.87 -18.51 8.11
CA ILE A 146 11.52 -18.06 8.43
C ILE A 146 11.52 -17.15 9.65
N THR A 147 12.25 -17.48 10.70
CA THR A 147 12.36 -16.61 11.89
C THR A 147 12.94 -15.25 11.53
N SER A 148 13.96 -15.20 10.68
CA SER A 148 14.53 -13.94 10.19
C SER A 148 13.50 -13.10 9.41
N ILE A 149 12.73 -13.74 8.52
CA ILE A 149 11.67 -13.07 7.75
C ILE A 149 10.57 -12.53 8.67
N LEU A 150 10.14 -13.30 9.66
CA LEU A 150 9.13 -12.86 10.62
C LEU A 150 9.59 -11.62 11.38
N ASN A 151 10.84 -11.60 11.87
CA ASN A 151 11.40 -10.42 12.55
C ASN A 151 11.43 -9.17 11.66
N ILE A 152 11.68 -9.33 10.35
CA ILE A 152 11.67 -8.22 9.39
C ILE A 152 10.24 -7.70 9.20
N ILE A 153 9.28 -8.60 9.10
CA ILE A 153 7.87 -8.23 8.94
C ILE A 153 7.35 -7.52 10.19
N ASP A 154 7.67 -8.05 11.39
CA ASP A 154 7.31 -7.41 12.67
C ASP A 154 7.84 -5.99 12.76
N ALA A 155 9.13 -5.79 12.47
CA ALA A 155 9.71 -4.46 12.50
C ALA A 155 9.03 -3.46 11.55
N LYS A 156 8.47 -3.94 10.43
CA LYS A 156 7.68 -3.10 9.52
C LYS A 156 6.25 -2.86 10.01
N ILE A 157 5.64 -3.85 10.64
CA ILE A 157 4.32 -3.70 11.29
C ILE A 157 4.42 -2.66 12.41
N ASP A 158 5.42 -2.75 13.28
CA ASP A 158 5.65 -1.79 14.36
C ASP A 158 5.76 -0.36 13.82
N GLN A 159 6.56 -0.14 12.77
CA GLN A 159 6.68 1.18 12.13
C GLN A 159 5.36 1.71 11.58
N VAL A 160 4.52 0.83 11.03
CA VAL A 160 3.18 1.19 10.52
C VAL A 160 2.27 1.56 11.67
N LEU A 161 2.21 0.73 12.71
CA LEU A 161 1.35 0.97 13.88
C LEU A 161 1.72 2.26 14.61
N GLU A 162 3.01 2.55 14.79
CA GLU A 162 3.49 3.83 15.33
C GLU A 162 3.01 5.02 14.49
N THR A 163 3.09 4.91 13.17
CA THR A 163 2.62 5.97 12.26
C THR A 163 1.11 6.19 12.37
N LEU A 164 0.33 5.12 12.43
CA LEU A 164 -1.12 5.17 12.59
C LEU A 164 -1.53 5.83 13.92
N LEU A 165 -0.86 5.47 15.01
CA LEU A 165 -1.09 6.06 16.33
C LEU A 165 -0.76 7.56 16.37
N LEU A 166 0.34 7.98 15.76
CA LEU A 166 0.71 9.39 15.65
C LEU A 166 -0.33 10.19 14.87
N ASN A 167 -0.84 9.64 13.78
CA ASN A 167 -1.87 10.27 12.96
C ASN A 167 -3.21 10.40 13.71
N GLU A 168 -3.62 9.39 14.48
CA GLU A 168 -4.81 9.45 15.33
C GLU A 168 -4.69 10.53 16.41
N ASN A 169 -3.56 10.59 17.11
CA ASN A 169 -3.30 11.60 18.15
C ASN A 169 -3.31 13.02 17.57
N THR A 170 -2.73 13.22 16.41
CA THR A 170 -2.72 14.52 15.72
C THR A 170 -4.11 14.95 15.30
N ARG A 171 -4.95 14.03 14.81
CA ARG A 171 -6.36 14.31 14.49
C ARG A 171 -7.15 14.70 15.74
N GLN A 172 -7.00 13.98 16.85
CA GLN A 172 -7.70 14.28 18.09
C GLN A 172 -7.28 15.65 18.67
N ALA A 173 -5.99 15.98 18.64
CA ALA A 173 -5.50 17.30 19.06
C ALA A 173 -6.07 18.43 18.19
N GLY A 174 -6.16 18.22 16.86
CA GLY A 174 -6.75 19.19 15.94
C GLY A 174 -8.25 19.42 16.15
N TYR A 175 -8.99 18.41 16.58
CA TYR A 175 -10.41 18.55 16.95
C TYR A 175 -10.58 19.31 18.28
N SER A 176 -9.68 19.10 19.26
CA SER A 176 -9.75 19.76 20.57
C SER A 176 -9.53 21.27 20.45
N ILE A 177 -8.68 21.73 19.52
CA ILE A 177 -8.42 23.16 19.29
C ILE A 177 -9.62 23.84 18.60
N LYS A 178 -10.35 23.15 17.74
CA LYS A 178 -11.55 23.71 17.06
C LYS A 178 -12.77 23.84 17.98
N SER A 179 -12.84 23.07 19.05
CA SER A 179 -13.98 23.11 19.99
C SER A 179 -13.85 24.18 21.08
N THR A 180 -12.71 24.85 21.20
CA THR A 180 -12.47 25.91 22.21
C THR A 180 -12.64 27.33 21.68
N VAL A 181 -12.93 27.52 20.38
CA VAL A 181 -13.26 28.83 19.82
C VAL A 181 -14.78 28.99 19.83
N THR A 182 -15.35 29.38 20.95
CA THR A 182 -16.70 29.97 21.03
C THR A 182 -16.63 31.40 20.50
N PRO A 183 -17.49 31.82 19.56
CA PRO A 183 -17.57 33.23 19.22
C PRO A 183 -18.29 33.98 20.32
N ASP A 184 -17.55 34.81 21.01
CA ASP A 184 -18.11 35.79 21.96
C ASP A 184 -19.05 36.73 21.21
N SER A 185 -20.33 36.60 21.52
CA SER A 185 -21.37 37.51 21.03
C SER A 185 -21.24 38.85 21.78
N LYS A 186 -20.66 39.87 21.18
CA LYS A 186 -20.90 41.25 21.53
C LYS A 186 -21.73 41.94 20.46
N THR A 187 -23.02 42.00 20.74
CA THR A 187 -23.97 42.92 20.14
C THR A 187 -23.48 44.37 20.34
N VAL A 188 -23.18 45.04 19.26
CA VAL A 188 -23.08 46.49 19.23
C VAL A 188 -24.17 47.01 18.29
N THR A 189 -25.25 47.47 18.89
CA THR A 189 -26.26 48.31 18.23
C THR A 189 -25.67 49.68 17.96
N GLY A 190 -25.53 50.04 16.71
CA GLY A 190 -25.18 51.38 16.26
C GLY A 190 -26.01 51.74 15.05
N ASN A 191 -27.06 52.48 15.24
CA ASN A 191 -27.79 53.22 14.21
C ASN A 191 -26.86 54.17 13.50
N ILE A 192 -26.87 54.20 12.19
CA ILE A 192 -26.57 55.40 11.38
C ILE A 192 -27.33 55.30 10.06
N GLU A 193 -27.99 56.42 9.83
CA GLU A 193 -28.93 56.85 8.84
C GLU A 193 -28.57 56.62 7.34
N ASN A 194 -29.66 56.59 6.59
CA ASN A 194 -29.80 56.76 5.15
C ASN A 194 -28.92 57.87 4.52
N ARG A 195 -28.35 57.59 3.38
CA ARG A 195 -28.27 58.54 2.29
C ARG A 195 -28.36 57.82 0.92
N ASP A 196 -29.42 58.17 0.23
CA ASP A 196 -29.63 57.91 -1.20
C ASP A 196 -28.54 58.53 -2.05
N THR A 197 -28.14 57.81 -3.10
CA THR A 197 -27.83 58.40 -4.41
C THR A 197 -27.99 57.36 -5.52
N LYS A 198 -28.98 57.66 -6.38
CA LYS A 198 -29.14 57.14 -7.75
C LYS A 198 -27.94 57.54 -8.60
N ILE A 199 -27.66 56.77 -9.65
CA ILE A 199 -27.42 57.15 -11.05
C ILE A 199 -27.04 55.93 -11.87
N THR A 200 -27.94 55.48 -12.70
CA THR A 200 -28.10 55.28 -14.15
C THR A 200 -27.12 54.41 -14.92
N ASP A 201 -27.79 53.53 -15.63
CA ASP A 201 -27.49 52.80 -16.86
C ASP A 201 -26.38 53.34 -17.77
N LYS A 202 -25.68 52.39 -18.41
CA LYS A 202 -25.63 52.29 -19.88
C LYS A 202 -24.96 50.98 -20.37
N THR A 203 -25.78 50.21 -21.05
CA THR A 203 -25.59 49.26 -22.16
C THR A 203 -24.37 49.58 -23.05
N THR A 204 -23.63 48.57 -23.49
CA THR A 204 -23.47 48.28 -24.92
C THR A 204 -22.81 46.90 -25.15
N ALA A 205 -23.48 46.14 -25.99
CA ALA A 205 -23.00 44.89 -26.60
C ALA A 205 -22.02 45.18 -27.74
N ALA A 206 -21.16 44.20 -28.02
CA ALA A 206 -20.71 43.84 -29.37
C ALA A 206 -19.92 42.54 -29.40
N HIS A 207 -20.46 41.49 -30.00
CA HIS A 207 -19.71 40.52 -30.82
C HIS A 207 -19.34 41.17 -32.16
N PRO A 208 -18.30 40.70 -32.89
CA PRO A 208 -18.47 39.54 -33.73
C PRO A 208 -17.18 38.71 -34.05
N THR A 209 -17.44 37.44 -34.39
CA THR A 209 -17.00 36.63 -35.56
C THR A 209 -15.57 36.73 -36.12
N GLY A 210 -15.02 35.51 -36.41
CA GLY A 210 -14.32 35.24 -37.68
C GLY A 210 -13.07 34.40 -37.57
N VAL A 211 -13.20 33.12 -37.86
CA VAL A 211 -12.55 32.33 -38.92
C VAL A 211 -11.03 32.54 -39.19
N ASN A 212 -10.23 31.53 -38.90
CA ASN A 212 -9.55 30.63 -39.85
C ASN A 212 -8.90 29.47 -39.08
#